data_00378ebb42bacd56a0528ecdbbb0a7ca
#
_entry.id   00378ebb42bacd56a0528ecdbbb0a7ca
#
_cell.length_a   1.000
_cell.length_b   1.000
_cell.length_c   1.000
_cell.angle_alpha   90.00
_cell.angle_beta   90.00
_cell.angle_gamma   90.00
#
_symmetry.space_group_name_H-M   'P 1'
#
loop_
_entity.id
_entity.type
_entity.pdbx_description
1 polymer ?
#
loop_
_entity_poly.entity_id
_entity_poly.type
_entity_poly.pdbx_seq_one_letter_code
_entity_poly.pdbx_strand_id
1 'polypeptide(L)'
;LPGFTTDVTEFIDGTIEGLDLRRLLAAHWATRPEAEAIVVVVNGRNALGGSFYVNSPVTGRWEDYTVADVVPWVDAHYRTVRGRDGRLLAGEGMGAFGALHVAMRHPDAFGAVYAVGLEAFDETGLEDLGMATRPALVKAWFIEKERMALWPAADGPARLADFARELYAADSRGFNGLRGSAYAYGAAFAPDPGGGPPYV
;
A
#
# COMPACT_ATOMS: atom_id res chain seq x y z
N LEU A 1 -1.23 2.41 -8.67
CA LEU A 1 -1.20 2.03 -7.27
C LEU A 1 -0.42 3.08 -6.48
N PRO A 2 -1.07 3.81 -5.55
CA PRO A 2 -0.45 4.82 -4.69
C PRO A 2 0.63 4.28 -3.75
N GLY A 3 1.53 5.18 -3.34
CA GLY A 3 2.56 4.94 -2.35
C GLY A 3 2.03 4.80 -0.91
N PHE A 4 2.96 4.60 0.03
CA PHE A 4 2.64 4.47 1.45
C PHE A 4 2.03 5.76 2.01
N THR A 5 1.00 5.63 2.85
CA THR A 5 0.20 6.74 3.43
C THR A 5 -0.56 7.62 2.44
N THR A 6 -0.37 7.46 1.15
CA THR A 6 -1.02 8.29 0.14
C THR A 6 -2.52 8.04 0.09
N ASP A 7 -3.32 9.11 0.17
CA ASP A 7 -4.76 9.05 -0.04
C ASP A 7 -5.08 9.15 -1.53
N VAL A 8 -6.05 8.35 -1.99
CA VAL A 8 -6.47 8.37 -3.40
C VAL A 8 -7.04 9.72 -3.83
N THR A 9 -7.63 10.49 -2.90
CA THR A 9 -8.16 11.82 -3.17
C THR A 9 -7.05 12.81 -3.49
N GLU A 10 -5.86 12.65 -2.90
CA GLU A 10 -4.68 13.46 -3.20
C GLU A 10 -4.24 13.30 -4.65
N PHE A 11 -4.30 12.09 -5.20
CA PHE A 11 -4.06 11.85 -6.63
C PHE A 11 -5.10 12.52 -7.53
N ILE A 12 -6.36 12.53 -7.08
CA ILE A 12 -7.46 13.01 -7.89
C ILE A 12 -7.57 14.54 -7.82
N ASP A 13 -7.33 15.13 -6.65
CA ASP A 13 -7.56 16.55 -6.38
C ASP A 13 -6.30 17.43 -6.51
N GLY A 14 -5.19 16.85 -6.94
CA GLY A 14 -4.00 17.60 -7.31
C GLY A 14 -3.14 18.09 -6.16
N THR A 15 -3.16 17.41 -5.02
CA THR A 15 -2.41 17.83 -3.82
C THR A 15 -1.08 17.10 -3.63
N ILE A 16 -0.76 16.07 -4.44
CA ILE A 16 0.53 15.38 -4.33
C ILE A 16 1.61 16.20 -4.99
N GLU A 17 2.50 16.75 -4.19
CA GLU A 17 3.67 17.55 -4.63
C GLU A 17 3.33 18.66 -5.65
N GLY A 18 2.09 19.16 -5.63
CA GLY A 18 1.60 20.14 -6.59
C GLY A 18 1.27 19.56 -7.98
N LEU A 19 1.22 18.24 -8.12
CA LEU A 19 0.87 17.59 -9.37
C LEU A 19 -0.64 17.26 -9.41
N ASP A 20 -1.34 17.85 -10.35
CA ASP A 20 -2.72 17.52 -10.68
C ASP A 20 -2.73 16.44 -11.78
N LEU A 21 -2.92 15.19 -11.40
CA LEU A 21 -2.91 14.05 -12.32
C LEU A 21 -3.99 14.21 -13.41
N ARG A 22 -5.18 14.68 -13.08
CA ARG A 22 -6.26 14.90 -14.08
C ARG A 22 -5.84 15.92 -15.12
N ARG A 23 -5.26 17.03 -14.68
CA ARG A 23 -4.79 18.09 -15.57
C ARG A 23 -3.64 17.60 -16.45
N LEU A 24 -2.70 16.85 -15.89
CA LEU A 24 -1.58 16.29 -16.65
C LEU A 24 -2.06 15.29 -17.70
N LEU A 25 -2.96 14.38 -17.34
CA LEU A 25 -3.54 13.42 -18.28
C LEU A 25 -4.36 14.12 -19.37
N ALA A 26 -5.22 15.08 -19.01
CA ALA A 26 -5.99 15.83 -19.96
C ALA A 26 -5.11 16.60 -20.96
N ALA A 27 -4.04 17.25 -20.49
CA ALA A 27 -3.07 17.92 -21.33
C ALA A 27 -2.31 16.96 -22.26
N HIS A 28 -1.94 15.79 -21.75
CA HIS A 28 -1.28 14.76 -22.55
C HIS A 28 -2.21 14.22 -23.65
N TRP A 29 -3.43 13.85 -23.31
CA TRP A 29 -4.40 13.31 -24.26
C TRP A 29 -4.90 14.34 -25.27
N ALA A 30 -4.91 15.63 -24.93
CA ALA A 30 -5.22 16.69 -25.90
C ALA A 30 -4.22 16.71 -27.08
N THR A 31 -2.99 16.30 -26.86
CA THR A 31 -1.94 16.22 -27.88
C THR A 31 -1.75 14.81 -28.44
N ARG A 32 -2.24 13.79 -27.75
CA ARG A 32 -2.11 12.36 -28.09
C ARG A 32 -3.40 11.61 -27.78
N PRO A 33 -4.47 11.85 -28.55
CA PRO A 33 -5.77 11.21 -28.29
C PRO A 33 -5.74 9.68 -28.41
N GLU A 34 -4.78 9.14 -29.16
CA GLU A 34 -4.56 7.69 -29.26
C GLU A 34 -4.04 7.04 -27.98
N ALA A 35 -3.51 7.86 -27.06
CA ALA A 35 -3.02 7.40 -25.74
C ALA A 35 -4.08 7.53 -24.63
N GLU A 36 -5.32 7.93 -24.97
CA GLU A 36 -6.39 8.06 -23.99
C GLU A 36 -6.68 6.70 -23.33
N ALA A 37 -6.73 6.69 -22.01
CA ALA A 37 -6.94 5.48 -21.22
C ALA A 37 -7.84 5.74 -20.01
N ILE A 38 -8.46 4.67 -19.51
CA ILE A 38 -9.16 4.69 -18.23
C ILE A 38 -8.11 4.53 -17.13
N VAL A 39 -7.97 5.56 -16.30
CA VAL A 39 -7.06 5.52 -15.15
C VAL A 39 -7.84 5.22 -13.89
N VAL A 40 -7.46 4.14 -13.21
CA VAL A 40 -8.08 3.70 -11.96
C VAL A 40 -7.06 3.82 -10.83
N VAL A 41 -7.33 4.66 -9.86
CA VAL A 41 -6.49 4.80 -8.67
C VAL A 41 -7.04 3.88 -7.59
N VAL A 42 -6.31 2.81 -7.30
CA VAL A 42 -6.71 1.79 -6.32
C VAL A 42 -6.22 2.19 -4.94
N ASN A 43 -7.14 2.32 -3.99
CA ASN A 43 -6.77 2.60 -2.61
C ASN A 43 -6.05 1.41 -1.98
N GLY A 44 -4.78 1.57 -1.63
CA GLY A 44 -3.97 0.57 -0.91
C GLY A 44 -3.71 0.95 0.55
N ARG A 45 -4.32 2.05 1.03
CA ARG A 45 -4.15 2.52 2.40
C ARG A 45 -5.05 1.74 3.36
N ASN A 46 -4.47 1.30 4.46
CA ASN A 46 -5.18 0.68 5.60
C ASN A 46 -4.89 1.44 6.90
N ALA A 47 -5.35 0.90 8.03
CA ALA A 47 -5.13 1.51 9.34
C ALA A 47 -3.64 1.68 9.70
N LEU A 48 -2.76 0.81 9.20
CA LEU A 48 -1.30 0.89 9.41
C LEU A 48 -0.58 1.77 8.37
N GLY A 49 -1.32 2.45 7.49
CA GLY A 49 -0.78 3.36 6.49
C GLY A 49 -0.63 2.76 5.10
N GLY A 50 -0.47 1.46 4.95
CA GLY A 50 -0.33 0.80 3.66
C GLY A 50 -0.45 -0.72 3.73
N SER A 51 -0.86 -1.32 2.62
CA SER A 51 -1.12 -2.76 2.49
C SER A 51 -0.05 -3.51 1.72
N PHE A 52 0.84 -2.79 1.04
CA PHE A 52 1.74 -3.34 0.01
C PHE A 52 1.00 -4.13 -1.08
N TYR A 53 -0.32 -4.00 -1.14
CA TYR A 53 -1.20 -4.74 -2.08
C TYR A 53 -1.03 -6.26 -1.98
N VAL A 54 -0.74 -6.77 -0.78
CA VAL A 54 -0.64 -8.20 -0.49
C VAL A 54 -1.83 -8.67 0.36
N ASN A 55 -2.16 -9.97 0.26
CA ASN A 55 -3.12 -10.58 1.15
C ASN A 55 -2.47 -10.85 2.52
N SER A 56 -3.11 -10.38 3.58
CA SER A 56 -2.63 -10.53 4.95
C SER A 56 -3.80 -10.86 5.90
N PRO A 57 -3.64 -11.78 6.85
CA PRO A 57 -4.62 -12.05 7.88
C PRO A 57 -4.84 -10.86 8.82
N VAL A 58 -3.86 -9.94 8.89
CA VAL A 58 -3.93 -8.75 9.75
C VAL A 58 -4.66 -7.60 9.07
N THR A 59 -4.31 -7.29 7.82
CA THR A 59 -4.78 -6.07 7.16
C THR A 59 -5.82 -6.31 6.08
N GLY A 60 -6.06 -7.55 5.68
CA GLY A 60 -7.05 -7.91 4.68
C GLY A 60 -6.47 -8.39 3.35
N ARG A 61 -7.36 -8.69 2.40
CA ARG A 61 -7.03 -9.34 1.13
C ARG A 61 -6.84 -8.30 0.01
N TRP A 62 -5.77 -7.53 0.05
CA TRP A 62 -5.55 -6.39 -0.84
C TRP A 62 -5.13 -6.77 -2.25
N GLU A 63 -4.42 -7.89 -2.42
CA GLU A 63 -4.14 -8.47 -3.74
C GLU A 63 -5.45 -8.88 -4.42
N ASP A 64 -6.30 -9.64 -3.72
CA ASP A 64 -7.60 -10.08 -4.23
C ASP A 64 -8.53 -8.91 -4.49
N TYR A 65 -8.58 -7.92 -3.58
CA TYR A 65 -9.33 -6.70 -3.80
C TYR A 65 -8.95 -6.03 -5.13
N THR A 66 -7.65 -5.93 -5.42
CA THR A 66 -7.18 -5.33 -6.67
C THR A 66 -7.61 -6.14 -7.90
N VAL A 67 -7.44 -7.46 -7.85
CA VAL A 67 -7.61 -8.33 -9.03
C VAL A 67 -9.03 -8.86 -9.17
N ALA A 68 -9.64 -9.28 -8.05
CA ALA A 68 -10.93 -9.96 -8.07
C ALA A 68 -12.13 -9.02 -7.86
N ASP A 69 -11.92 -7.85 -7.26
CA ASP A 69 -13.00 -6.89 -7.04
C ASP A 69 -12.88 -5.69 -8.00
N VAL A 70 -11.75 -4.95 -7.97
CA VAL A 70 -11.60 -3.72 -8.74
C VAL A 70 -11.60 -3.97 -10.25
N VAL A 71 -10.81 -4.92 -10.74
CA VAL A 71 -10.69 -5.20 -12.17
C VAL A 71 -12.05 -5.60 -12.78
N PRO A 72 -12.79 -6.59 -12.24
CA PRO A 72 -14.09 -6.96 -12.79
C PRO A 72 -15.13 -5.84 -12.66
N TRP A 73 -15.08 -5.06 -11.59
CA TRP A 73 -15.99 -3.93 -11.41
C TRP A 73 -15.78 -2.87 -12.49
N VAL A 74 -14.53 -2.52 -12.78
CA VAL A 74 -14.18 -1.56 -13.83
C VAL A 74 -14.61 -2.08 -15.20
N ASP A 75 -14.36 -3.36 -15.49
CA ASP A 75 -14.76 -4.00 -16.75
C ASP A 75 -16.29 -4.06 -16.96
N ALA A 76 -17.04 -4.09 -15.86
CA ALA A 76 -18.49 -4.11 -15.92
C ALA A 76 -19.10 -2.71 -16.12
N HIS A 77 -18.41 -1.65 -15.70
CA HIS A 77 -18.96 -0.29 -15.68
C HIS A 77 -18.38 0.64 -16.74
N TYR A 78 -17.24 0.29 -17.33
CA TYR A 78 -16.54 1.12 -18.31
C TYR A 78 -16.22 0.34 -19.59
N ARG A 79 -15.96 1.05 -20.66
CA ARG A 79 -15.59 0.49 -21.96
C ARG A 79 -14.10 0.12 -21.97
N THR A 80 -13.76 -0.95 -21.31
CA THR A 80 -12.40 -1.46 -21.22
C THR A 80 -12.04 -2.38 -22.39
N VAL A 81 -10.75 -2.45 -22.72
CA VAL A 81 -10.18 -3.56 -23.47
C VAL A 81 -9.91 -4.69 -22.47
N ARG A 82 -10.78 -5.70 -22.50
CA ARG A 82 -10.70 -6.83 -21.56
C ARG A 82 -9.48 -7.70 -21.85
N GLY A 83 -8.89 -8.24 -20.79
CA GLY A 83 -7.71 -9.10 -20.86
C GLY A 83 -6.40 -8.35 -20.60
N ARG A 84 -5.32 -9.13 -20.48
CA ARG A 84 -4.00 -8.63 -20.09
C ARG A 84 -3.46 -7.52 -21.00
N ASP A 85 -3.69 -7.64 -22.31
CA ASP A 85 -3.12 -6.71 -23.29
C ASP A 85 -3.75 -5.31 -23.24
N GLY A 86 -4.93 -5.20 -22.61
CA GLY A 86 -5.61 -3.93 -22.35
C GLY A 86 -5.34 -3.34 -20.97
N ARG A 87 -4.48 -3.98 -20.14
CA ARG A 87 -4.27 -3.54 -18.76
C ARG A 87 -2.80 -3.38 -18.43
N LEU A 88 -2.50 -2.27 -17.78
CA LEU A 88 -1.20 -1.92 -17.23
C LEU A 88 -1.36 -1.62 -15.74
N LEU A 89 -0.41 -2.06 -14.93
CA LEU A 89 -0.24 -1.59 -13.56
C LEU A 89 0.87 -0.54 -13.52
N ALA A 90 0.56 0.58 -12.87
CA ALA A 90 1.57 1.57 -12.53
C ALA A 90 1.57 1.80 -11.02
N GLY A 91 2.73 2.07 -10.44
CA GLY A 91 2.84 2.34 -9.02
C GLY A 91 4.12 3.06 -8.64
N GLU A 92 4.08 3.69 -7.47
CA GLU A 92 5.18 4.44 -6.89
C GLU A 92 5.38 3.99 -5.44
N GLY A 93 6.63 3.86 -4.99
CA GLY A 93 6.97 3.42 -3.63
C GLY A 93 6.35 2.06 -3.29
N MET A 94 5.51 2.02 -2.25
CA MET A 94 4.70 0.84 -1.91
C MET A 94 3.85 0.36 -3.10
N GLY A 95 3.30 1.29 -3.89
CA GLY A 95 2.52 0.97 -5.07
C GLY A 95 3.36 0.37 -6.20
N ALA A 96 4.64 0.72 -6.29
CA ALA A 96 5.58 0.10 -7.23
C ALA A 96 5.82 -1.37 -6.87
N PHE A 97 6.01 -1.65 -5.59
CA PHE A 97 6.05 -3.04 -5.09
C PHE A 97 4.76 -3.77 -5.44
N GLY A 98 3.61 -3.19 -5.09
CA GLY A 98 2.30 -3.78 -5.36
C GLY A 98 2.06 -4.05 -6.84
N ALA A 99 2.46 -3.13 -7.72
CA ALA A 99 2.32 -3.31 -9.17
C ALA A 99 3.12 -4.50 -9.68
N LEU A 100 4.37 -4.64 -9.25
CA LEU A 100 5.20 -5.80 -9.60
C LEU A 100 4.65 -7.09 -9.00
N HIS A 101 4.36 -7.08 -7.69
CA HIS A 101 3.86 -8.25 -6.98
C HIS A 101 2.57 -8.79 -7.62
N VAL A 102 1.58 -7.92 -7.83
CA VAL A 102 0.30 -8.32 -8.42
C VAL A 102 0.46 -8.80 -9.86
N ALA A 103 1.25 -8.09 -10.70
CA ALA A 103 1.43 -8.51 -12.09
C ALA A 103 2.18 -9.83 -12.23
N MET A 104 3.19 -10.09 -11.39
CA MET A 104 3.94 -11.35 -11.40
C MET A 104 3.08 -12.54 -10.97
N ARG A 105 2.16 -12.33 -10.02
CA ARG A 105 1.25 -13.38 -9.54
C ARG A 105 0.04 -13.58 -10.43
N HIS A 106 -0.35 -12.55 -11.20
CA HIS A 106 -1.50 -12.55 -12.09
C HIS A 106 -1.10 -12.16 -13.52
N PRO A 107 -0.19 -12.93 -14.16
CA PRO A 107 0.34 -12.59 -15.48
C PRO A 107 -0.73 -12.58 -16.58
N ASP A 108 -1.86 -13.26 -16.34
CA ASP A 108 -2.99 -13.29 -17.28
C ASP A 108 -3.91 -12.06 -17.14
N ALA A 109 -3.76 -11.28 -16.05
CA ALA A 109 -4.59 -10.11 -15.81
C ALA A 109 -3.97 -8.81 -16.36
N PHE A 110 -2.64 -8.70 -16.37
CA PHE A 110 -1.92 -7.48 -16.72
C PHE A 110 -0.81 -7.76 -17.72
N GLY A 111 -0.73 -6.94 -18.78
CA GLY A 111 0.25 -7.09 -19.85
C GLY A 111 1.53 -6.27 -19.66
N ALA A 112 1.48 -5.22 -18.85
CA ALA A 112 2.62 -4.35 -18.59
C ALA A 112 2.63 -3.80 -17.17
N VAL A 113 3.83 -3.42 -16.70
CA VAL A 113 4.03 -2.78 -15.39
C VAL A 113 4.96 -1.59 -15.54
N TYR A 114 4.63 -0.52 -14.83
CA TYR A 114 5.50 0.64 -14.65
C TYR A 114 5.67 0.92 -13.16
N ALA A 115 6.86 0.67 -12.64
CA ALA A 115 7.18 0.79 -11.22
C ALA A 115 8.25 1.87 -11.01
N VAL A 116 7.98 2.83 -10.12
CA VAL A 116 8.87 3.96 -9.82
C VAL A 116 9.17 3.98 -8.34
N GLY A 117 10.45 4.17 -7.98
CA GLY A 117 10.85 4.29 -6.58
C GLY A 117 10.49 3.04 -5.78
N LEU A 118 10.92 1.87 -6.27
CA LEU A 118 10.60 0.59 -5.65
C LEU A 118 11.16 0.53 -4.23
N GLU A 119 10.28 0.46 -3.24
CA GLU A 119 10.63 0.27 -1.84
C GLU A 119 10.52 -1.21 -1.45
N ALA A 120 11.33 -1.63 -0.47
CA ALA A 120 11.28 -2.98 0.13
C ALA A 120 11.56 -4.13 -0.84
N PHE A 121 12.46 -3.96 -1.82
CA PHE A 121 12.68 -4.98 -2.85
C PHE A 121 14.13 -5.48 -2.97
N ASP A 122 15.03 -5.01 -2.14
CA ASP A 122 16.36 -5.57 -2.08
C ASP A 122 16.54 -6.52 -0.88
N GLU A 123 17.68 -7.18 -0.82
CA GLU A 123 18.02 -8.11 0.25
C GLU A 123 18.17 -7.43 1.61
N THR A 124 18.30 -6.11 1.62
CA THR A 124 18.40 -5.27 2.83
C THR A 124 17.02 -4.80 3.32
N GLY A 125 16.01 -4.77 2.46
CA GLY A 125 14.63 -4.45 2.78
C GLY A 125 14.49 -3.11 3.52
N LEU A 126 14.12 -3.17 4.81
CA LEU A 126 14.02 -2.00 5.68
C LEU A 126 15.37 -1.48 6.20
N GLU A 127 16.49 -2.04 5.78
CA GLU A 127 17.82 -1.69 6.29
C GLU A 127 18.20 -0.25 5.93
N ASP A 128 17.80 0.23 4.76
CA ASP A 128 18.00 1.64 4.37
C ASP A 128 17.33 2.61 5.35
N LEU A 129 16.20 2.21 5.96
CA LEU A 129 15.57 2.94 7.06
C LEU A 129 16.29 2.72 8.41
N GLY A 130 17.27 1.80 8.46
CA GLY A 130 18.01 1.44 9.66
C GLY A 130 17.15 0.76 10.72
N MET A 131 16.00 0.20 10.36
CA MET A 131 15.05 -0.41 11.30
C MET A 131 15.65 -1.62 12.02
N ALA A 132 16.44 -2.44 11.32
CA ALA A 132 17.08 -3.62 11.88
C ALA A 132 18.48 -3.35 12.44
N THR A 133 19.14 -2.27 12.02
CA THR A 133 20.55 -2.01 12.29
C THR A 133 20.81 -0.90 13.31
N ARG A 134 19.86 0.00 13.53
CA ARG A 134 19.99 1.07 14.54
C ARG A 134 19.51 0.59 15.90
N PRO A 135 20.41 0.44 16.91
CA PRO A 135 20.04 -0.12 18.21
C PRO A 135 18.88 0.60 18.90
N ALA A 136 18.77 1.92 18.72
CA ALA A 136 17.68 2.70 19.28
C ALA A 136 16.32 2.35 18.66
N LEU A 137 16.27 2.08 17.35
CA LEU A 137 15.03 1.68 16.66
C LEU A 137 14.67 0.24 16.99
N VAL A 138 15.65 -0.66 17.02
CA VAL A 138 15.44 -2.05 17.44
C VAL A 138 14.90 -2.10 18.88
N LYS A 139 15.49 -1.33 19.81
CA LYS A 139 14.99 -1.24 21.17
C LYS A 139 13.58 -0.67 21.24
N ALA A 140 13.29 0.38 20.48
CA ALA A 140 11.96 0.97 20.44
C ALA A 140 10.93 -0.03 19.89
N TRP A 141 11.30 -0.83 18.89
CA TRP A 141 10.46 -1.90 18.35
C TRP A 141 10.12 -2.96 19.41
N PHE A 142 11.11 -3.46 20.15
CA PHE A 142 10.87 -4.44 21.21
C PHE A 142 9.96 -3.90 22.31
N ILE A 143 10.18 -2.65 22.76
CA ILE A 143 9.33 -2.00 23.77
C ILE A 143 7.89 -1.90 23.25
N GLU A 144 7.71 -1.51 22.01
CA GLU A 144 6.39 -1.37 21.41
C GLU A 144 5.71 -2.75 21.25
N LYS A 145 6.45 -3.76 20.83
CA LYS A 145 5.96 -5.14 20.75
C LYS A 145 5.49 -5.69 22.11
N GLU A 146 6.26 -5.48 23.16
CA GLU A 146 5.86 -5.86 24.53
C GLU A 146 4.62 -5.11 25.00
N ARG A 147 4.56 -3.80 24.74
CA ARG A 147 3.39 -2.98 25.06
C ARG A 147 2.15 -3.47 24.31
N MET A 148 2.29 -3.86 23.06
CA MET A 148 1.18 -4.35 22.23
C MET A 148 0.71 -5.73 22.67
N ALA A 149 1.58 -6.60 23.13
CA ALA A 149 1.21 -7.90 23.71
C ALA A 149 0.33 -7.76 24.97
N LEU A 150 0.43 -6.62 25.67
CA LEU A 150 -0.39 -6.29 26.84
C LEU A 150 -1.70 -5.58 26.47
N TRP A 151 -1.93 -5.30 25.20
CA TRP A 151 -3.16 -4.63 24.75
C TRP A 151 -4.38 -5.49 25.02
N PRO A 152 -5.47 -4.93 25.60
CA PRO A 152 -6.64 -5.72 25.95
C PRO A 152 -7.24 -6.43 24.73
N ALA A 153 -7.60 -7.69 24.91
CA ALA A 153 -8.14 -8.54 23.87
C ALA A 153 -9.58 -8.15 23.48
N ALA A 154 -9.75 -7.12 22.67
CA ALA A 154 -10.98 -6.89 21.92
C ALA A 154 -10.80 -7.38 20.49
N ASP A 155 -11.72 -8.17 19.96
CA ASP A 155 -11.57 -8.83 18.66
C ASP A 155 -12.04 -7.93 17.50
N GLY A 156 -11.34 -8.03 16.36
CA GLY A 156 -11.82 -7.54 15.07
C GLY A 156 -11.12 -6.28 14.50
N PRO A 157 -11.60 -5.80 13.34
CA PRO A 157 -10.98 -4.67 12.61
C PRO A 157 -10.95 -3.35 13.39
N ALA A 158 -11.89 -3.13 14.28
CA ALA A 158 -11.93 -1.95 15.15
C ALA A 158 -10.67 -1.86 16.02
N ARG A 159 -10.14 -2.99 16.45
CA ARG A 159 -8.96 -3.06 17.30
C ARG A 159 -7.67 -2.66 16.56
N LEU A 160 -7.49 -3.11 15.33
CA LEU A 160 -6.38 -2.67 14.50
C LEU A 160 -6.43 -1.15 14.27
N ALA A 161 -7.62 -0.60 14.06
CA ALA A 161 -7.82 0.83 13.89
C ALA A 161 -7.52 1.62 15.17
N ASP A 162 -7.92 1.10 16.34
CA ASP A 162 -7.62 1.70 17.64
C ASP A 162 -6.12 1.64 17.95
N PHE A 163 -5.50 0.50 17.68
CA PHE A 163 -4.06 0.33 17.77
C PHE A 163 -3.31 1.33 16.88
N ALA A 164 -3.68 1.40 15.60
CA ALA A 164 -3.07 2.32 14.66
C ALA A 164 -3.23 3.78 15.10
N ARG A 165 -4.42 4.13 15.62
CA ARG A 165 -4.68 5.49 16.14
C ARG A 165 -3.76 5.83 17.31
N GLU A 166 -3.54 4.91 18.25
CA GLU A 166 -2.60 5.13 19.35
C GLU A 166 -1.15 5.11 18.90
N LEU A 167 -0.80 4.22 17.99
CA LEU A 167 0.53 4.18 17.37
C LEU A 167 0.86 5.54 16.77
N TYR A 168 -0.06 6.12 16.01
CA TYR A 168 0.13 7.43 15.38
C TYR A 168 -0.03 8.60 16.36
N ALA A 169 -0.87 8.52 17.38
CA ALA A 169 -1.02 9.56 18.40
C ALA A 169 0.17 9.65 19.36
N ALA A 170 0.75 8.52 19.72
CA ALA A 170 1.93 8.48 20.60
C ALA A 170 3.18 9.09 19.96
N ASP A 171 3.17 9.27 18.65
CA ASP A 171 4.33 9.58 17.83
C ASP A 171 4.35 11.04 17.32
N SER A 172 3.57 11.93 17.89
CA SER A 172 3.62 13.38 17.59
C SER A 172 5.00 14.04 17.79
N ARG A 173 6.05 13.26 18.09
CA ARG A 173 7.41 13.67 18.35
C ARG A 173 8.42 13.28 17.26
N GLY A 174 8.01 12.95 16.04
CA GLY A 174 8.89 12.84 14.88
C GLY A 174 9.34 11.44 14.48
N PHE A 175 8.84 10.37 15.12
CA PHE A 175 9.14 8.97 14.77
C PHE A 175 7.98 8.21 14.10
N ASN A 176 6.87 8.87 13.84
CA ASN A 176 5.59 8.31 13.40
C ASN A 176 5.68 7.48 12.13
N GLY A 177 6.36 8.00 11.13
CA GLY A 177 6.47 7.33 9.85
C GLY A 177 7.15 5.97 9.95
N LEU A 178 8.23 5.88 10.72
CA LEU A 178 9.04 4.66 10.82
C LEU A 178 8.34 3.52 11.57
N ARG A 179 7.59 3.83 12.64
CA ARG A 179 6.83 2.80 13.36
C ARG A 179 5.66 2.28 12.53
N GLY A 180 4.87 3.18 11.96
CA GLY A 180 3.77 2.83 11.07
C GLY A 180 4.25 1.98 9.90
N SER A 181 5.33 2.36 9.24
CA SER A 181 5.95 1.60 8.15
C SER A 181 6.39 0.21 8.62
N ALA A 182 7.02 0.08 9.78
CA ALA A 182 7.48 -1.20 10.30
C ALA A 182 6.32 -2.16 10.59
N TYR A 183 5.24 -1.67 11.21
CA TYR A 183 4.04 -2.48 11.44
C TYR A 183 3.32 -2.83 10.15
N ALA A 184 3.20 -1.90 9.22
CA ALA A 184 2.60 -2.17 7.91
C ALA A 184 3.41 -3.22 7.13
N TYR A 185 4.74 -3.11 7.17
CA TYR A 185 5.66 -4.05 6.55
C TYR A 185 5.56 -5.43 7.20
N GLY A 186 5.62 -5.50 8.53
CA GLY A 186 5.47 -6.74 9.27
C GLY A 186 4.11 -7.41 9.01
N ALA A 187 3.03 -6.64 9.06
CA ALA A 187 1.69 -7.15 8.77
C ALA A 187 1.51 -7.61 7.31
N ALA A 188 2.30 -7.07 6.38
CA ALA A 188 2.29 -7.50 4.97
C ALA A 188 3.12 -8.77 4.74
N PHE A 189 4.34 -8.84 5.30
CA PHE A 189 5.34 -9.85 4.92
C PHE A 189 5.65 -10.88 6.00
N ALA A 190 5.34 -10.59 7.27
CA ALA A 190 5.50 -11.49 8.40
C ALA A 190 4.32 -11.38 9.38
N PRO A 191 3.08 -11.51 8.89
CA PRO A 191 1.90 -11.33 9.74
C PRO A 191 1.80 -12.43 10.79
N ASP A 192 1.27 -12.08 11.96
CA ASP A 192 0.78 -13.08 12.90
C ASP A 192 -0.32 -13.92 12.22
N PRO A 193 -0.22 -15.25 12.18
CA PRO A 193 -1.21 -16.10 11.52
C PRO A 193 -2.62 -15.99 12.10
N GLY A 194 -2.73 -15.63 13.36
CA GLY A 194 -4.01 -15.41 14.04
C GLY A 194 -4.63 -14.05 13.74
N GLY A 195 -3.88 -13.15 13.05
CA GLY A 195 -4.33 -11.78 12.74
C GLY A 195 -4.49 -10.88 13.98
N GLY A 196 -4.04 -11.36 15.14
CA GLY A 196 -4.12 -10.65 16.41
C GLY A 196 -2.83 -9.92 16.81
N PRO A 197 -2.86 -9.15 17.92
CA PRO A 197 -1.66 -8.53 18.45
C PRO A 197 -0.61 -9.58 18.86
N PRO A 198 0.67 -9.28 18.67
CA PRO A 198 1.26 -8.00 18.24
C PRO A 198 1.21 -7.72 16.72
N TYR A 199 0.44 -8.46 15.93
CA TYR A 199 0.22 -8.35 14.48
C TYR A 199 1.42 -8.78 13.60
N VAL A 200 2.60 -8.97 14.17
CA VAL A 200 3.85 -9.30 13.47
C VAL A 200 4.72 -10.23 14.32
#